data_0e7f681076873678750576e9729e048a
#
_entry.id   0e7f681076873678750576e9729e048a
#
_cell.length_a   1.000
_cell.length_b   1.000
_cell.length_c   1.000
_cell.angle_alpha   90.00
_cell.angle_beta   90.00
_cell.angle_gamma   90.00
#
_symmetry.space_group_name_H-M   'P 1'
#
loop_
_entity.id
_entity.type
_entity.pdbx_description
1 polymer ?
#
loop_
_entity_poly.entity_id
_entity_poly.type
_entity_poly.pdbx_seq_one_letter_code
_entity_poly.pdbx_strand_id
1 'polypeptide(L)'
;MVDRTEIVNALHTVEDPELGMDIVELGLFYDAEIEGDTVKIVHSLTSMGCPAGPMIQEGIHDAVASLPGVGQVEVELTFDPPWTPDRMSDDAKFILGFG
;
A
#
# COMPACT_ATOMS: atom_id res chain seq x y z
N MET A 1 -20.64 -1.68 5.02
CA MET A 1 -19.53 -2.63 5.13
C MET A 1 -18.43 -2.28 4.14
N VAL A 2 -17.19 -2.23 4.58
CA VAL A 2 -16.06 -1.90 3.71
C VAL A 2 -15.80 -3.07 2.75
N ASP A 3 -15.38 -2.77 1.52
CA ASP A 3 -14.99 -3.79 0.55
C ASP A 3 -13.57 -3.53 0.03
N ARG A 4 -13.04 -4.50 -0.71
CA ARG A 4 -11.68 -4.43 -1.24
C ARG A 4 -11.49 -3.22 -2.19
N THR A 5 -12.49 -2.92 -2.99
CA THR A 5 -12.42 -1.80 -3.93
C THR A 5 -12.25 -0.46 -3.19
N GLU A 6 -13.01 -0.26 -2.11
CA GLU A 6 -12.88 0.94 -1.30
C GLU A 6 -11.48 1.03 -0.66
N ILE A 7 -10.96 -0.10 -0.19
CA ILE A 7 -9.62 -0.16 0.40
C ILE A 7 -8.56 0.21 -0.63
N VAL A 8 -8.60 -0.38 -1.82
CA VAL A 8 -7.63 -0.09 -2.88
C VAL A 8 -7.71 1.37 -3.29
N ASN A 9 -8.91 1.92 -3.43
CA ASN A 9 -9.08 3.33 -3.76
C ASN A 9 -8.47 4.24 -2.69
N ALA A 10 -8.65 3.89 -1.42
CA ALA A 10 -8.04 4.65 -0.32
C ALA A 10 -6.51 4.59 -0.38
N LEU A 11 -5.96 3.40 -0.70
CA LEU A 11 -4.51 3.22 -0.77
C LEU A 11 -3.86 3.97 -1.93
N HIS A 12 -4.62 4.30 -2.98
CA HIS A 12 -4.12 5.18 -4.05
C HIS A 12 -3.79 6.59 -3.55
N THR A 13 -4.26 6.97 -2.37
CA THR A 13 -3.92 8.26 -1.77
C THR A 13 -2.63 8.23 -0.96
N VAL A 14 -2.05 7.04 -0.76
CA VAL A 14 -0.83 6.86 0.04
C VAL A 14 0.36 6.81 -0.91
N GLU A 15 1.23 7.82 -0.84
CA GLU A 15 2.37 7.93 -1.73
C GLU A 15 3.68 7.56 -1.03
N ASP A 16 4.60 6.95 -1.80
CA ASP A 16 5.98 6.82 -1.39
C ASP A 16 6.66 8.18 -1.66
N PRO A 17 7.11 8.89 -0.61
CA PRO A 17 7.66 10.23 -0.80
C PRO A 17 8.99 10.24 -1.57
N GLU A 18 9.69 9.12 -1.63
CA GLU A 18 10.94 9.02 -2.39
C GLU A 18 10.70 8.92 -3.89
N LEU A 19 9.61 8.28 -4.30
CA LEU A 19 9.29 8.06 -5.69
C LEU A 19 8.18 8.97 -6.21
N GLY A 20 7.42 9.59 -5.32
CA GLY A 20 6.34 10.51 -5.69
C GLY A 20 5.14 9.82 -6.33
N MET A 21 4.94 8.55 -6.05
CA MET A 21 3.88 7.75 -6.66
C MET A 21 3.19 6.91 -5.60
N ASP A 22 1.90 6.61 -5.79
CA ASP A 22 1.16 5.86 -4.80
C ASP A 22 1.58 4.38 -4.72
N ILE A 23 1.35 3.78 -3.55
CA ILE A 23 1.84 2.43 -3.26
C ILE A 23 1.14 1.35 -4.08
N VAL A 24 -0.06 1.59 -4.59
CA VAL A 24 -0.76 0.62 -5.43
C VAL A 24 -0.10 0.55 -6.80
N GLU A 25 0.17 1.71 -7.40
CA GLU A 25 0.86 1.78 -8.69
C GLU A 25 2.28 1.24 -8.61
N LEU A 26 2.95 1.43 -7.49
CA LEU A 26 4.31 0.92 -7.27
C LEU A 26 4.35 -0.59 -7.02
N GLY A 27 3.19 -1.22 -6.77
CA GLY A 27 3.15 -2.64 -6.45
C GLY A 27 3.59 -2.97 -5.03
N LEU A 28 3.55 -1.99 -4.12
CA LEU A 28 3.90 -2.19 -2.71
C LEU A 28 2.75 -2.76 -1.89
N PHE A 29 1.52 -2.60 -2.36
CA PHE A 29 0.36 -3.20 -1.73
C PHE A 29 0.25 -4.66 -2.16
N TYR A 30 0.33 -5.58 -1.21
CA TYR A 30 0.30 -7.01 -1.53
C TYR A 30 -1.06 -7.65 -1.28
N ASP A 31 -1.70 -7.36 -0.17
CA ASP A 31 -2.98 -8.00 0.15
C ASP A 31 -3.78 -7.19 1.17
N ALA A 32 -5.09 -7.42 1.14
CA ALA A 32 -6.02 -6.86 2.12
C ALA A 32 -6.96 -7.97 2.59
N GLU A 33 -7.00 -8.18 3.90
CA GLU A 33 -7.91 -9.14 4.51
C GLU A 33 -8.97 -8.37 5.30
N ILE A 34 -10.23 -8.71 5.09
CA ILE A 34 -11.35 -8.09 5.77
C ILE A 34 -12.03 -9.14 6.63
N GLU A 35 -12.14 -8.86 7.92
CA GLU A 35 -12.81 -9.76 8.87
C GLU A 35 -13.69 -8.90 9.79
N GLY A 36 -14.99 -8.90 9.50
CA GLY A 36 -15.92 -8.01 10.20
C GLY A 36 -15.58 -6.55 9.92
N ASP A 37 -15.25 -5.80 10.95
CA ASP A 37 -14.83 -4.41 10.85
C ASP A 37 -13.30 -4.26 10.94
N THR A 38 -12.58 -5.36 11.03
CA THR A 38 -11.11 -5.35 11.07
C THR A 38 -10.55 -5.52 9.66
N VAL A 39 -9.61 -4.66 9.29
CA VAL A 39 -8.92 -4.72 7.99
C VAL A 39 -7.43 -4.88 8.23
N LYS A 40 -6.85 -5.91 7.62
CA LYS A 40 -5.41 -6.14 7.67
C LYS A 40 -4.82 -5.85 6.30
N ILE A 41 -3.83 -4.97 6.25
CA ILE A 41 -3.14 -4.61 5.00
C ILE A 41 -1.73 -5.17 5.05
N VAL A 42 -1.37 -5.93 4.02
CA VAL A 42 -0.01 -6.44 3.85
C VAL A 42 0.67 -5.66 2.74
N HIS A 43 1.84 -5.11 3.02
CA HIS A 43 2.58 -4.31 2.07
C HIS A 43 4.08 -4.59 2.17
N SER A 44 4.81 -4.14 1.15
CA SER A 44 6.27 -4.19 1.17
C SER A 44 6.84 -2.79 0.97
N LEU A 45 8.15 -2.70 0.92
CA LEU A 45 8.90 -1.48 0.64
C LEU A 45 9.86 -1.75 -0.52
N THR A 46 10.32 -0.69 -1.18
CA THR A 46 11.25 -0.83 -2.30
C THR A 46 12.62 -1.31 -1.86
N SER A 47 12.97 -1.10 -0.61
CA SER A 47 14.19 -1.64 -0.01
C SER A 47 14.01 -1.81 1.50
N MET A 48 14.81 -2.69 2.10
CA MET A 48 14.76 -2.96 3.53
C MET A 48 15.20 -1.75 4.36
N GLY A 49 16.02 -0.87 3.79
CA GLY A 49 16.49 0.33 4.48
C GLY A 49 15.72 1.59 4.16
N CYS A 50 14.50 1.46 3.63
CA CYS A 50 13.70 2.62 3.21
C CYS A 50 13.33 3.51 4.40
N PRO A 51 13.81 4.76 4.44
CA PRO A 51 13.49 5.66 5.55
C PRO A 51 12.04 6.14 5.54
N ALA A 52 11.34 5.96 4.44
CA ALA A 52 9.93 6.32 4.31
C ALA A 52 8.98 5.25 4.84
N GLY A 53 9.50 4.08 5.26
CA GLY A 53 8.67 2.97 5.72
C GLY A 53 7.65 3.33 6.78
N PRO A 54 8.04 3.98 7.89
CA PRO A 54 7.08 4.38 8.93
C PRO A 54 6.01 5.36 8.41
N MET A 55 6.37 6.27 7.52
CA MET A 55 5.41 7.21 6.91
C MET A 55 4.40 6.47 6.04
N ILE A 56 4.85 5.51 5.28
CA ILE A 56 3.97 4.69 4.43
C ILE A 56 3.01 3.88 5.29
N GLN A 57 3.51 3.26 6.35
CA GLN A 57 2.66 2.48 7.27
C GLN A 57 1.61 3.34 7.94
N GLU A 58 1.99 4.52 8.41
CA GLU A 58 1.05 5.46 9.02
C GLU A 58 0.01 5.94 7.99
N GLY A 59 0.44 6.24 6.78
CA GLY A 59 -0.45 6.63 5.70
C GLY A 59 -1.47 5.54 5.36
N ILE A 60 -1.03 4.29 5.29
CA ILE A 60 -1.93 3.15 5.07
C ILE A 60 -2.96 3.05 6.18
N HIS A 61 -2.50 3.10 7.42
CA HIS A 61 -3.40 3.01 8.57
C HIS A 61 -4.45 4.11 8.53
N ASP A 62 -4.03 5.35 8.33
CA ASP A 62 -4.94 6.49 8.36
C ASP A 62 -5.94 6.46 7.21
N ALA A 63 -5.47 6.12 6.01
CA ALA A 63 -6.34 6.05 4.83
C ALA A 63 -7.43 5.00 4.99
N VAL A 64 -7.06 3.82 5.49
CA VAL A 64 -8.02 2.72 5.66
C VAL A 64 -8.93 2.96 6.87
N ALA A 65 -8.38 3.49 7.96
CA ALA A 65 -9.15 3.75 9.18
C ALA A 65 -10.24 4.80 8.96
N SER A 66 -10.08 5.69 7.97
CA SER A 66 -11.07 6.72 7.67
C SER A 66 -12.26 6.20 6.88
N LEU A 67 -12.21 4.97 6.38
CA LEU A 67 -13.30 4.41 5.60
C LEU A 67 -14.49 4.02 6.48
N PRO A 68 -15.73 4.27 6.02
CA PRO A 68 -16.92 3.84 6.77
C PRO A 68 -16.94 2.32 6.92
N GLY A 69 -17.26 1.86 8.11
CA GLY A 69 -17.36 0.44 8.41
C GLY A 69 -16.07 -0.20 8.91
N VAL A 70 -14.97 0.56 8.95
CA VAL A 70 -13.69 0.06 9.48
C VAL A 70 -13.58 0.44 10.95
N GLY A 71 -13.44 -0.58 11.80
CA GLY A 71 -13.28 -0.38 13.25
C GLY A 71 -11.82 -0.51 13.70
N GLN A 72 -11.06 -1.39 13.05
CA GLN A 72 -9.66 -1.64 13.41
C GLN A 72 -8.83 -1.90 12.16
N VAL A 73 -7.62 -1.35 12.14
CA VAL A 73 -6.68 -1.54 11.03
C VAL A 73 -5.39 -2.15 11.55
N GLU A 74 -4.94 -3.21 10.89
CA GLU A 74 -3.64 -3.81 11.11
C GLU A 74 -2.80 -3.63 9.84
N VAL A 75 -1.55 -3.20 9.99
CA VAL A 75 -0.63 -3.00 8.87
C VAL A 75 0.56 -3.92 9.07
N GLU A 76 0.77 -4.83 8.13
CA GLU A 76 1.87 -5.77 8.18
C GLU A 76 2.86 -5.51 7.06
N LEU A 77 4.14 -5.34 7.42
CA LEU A 77 5.23 -5.21 6.46
C LEU A 77 5.82 -6.58 6.20
N THR A 78 6.01 -6.91 4.91
CA THR A 78 6.66 -8.15 4.52
C THR A 78 7.65 -7.89 3.39
N PHE A 79 8.72 -8.69 3.36
CA PHE A 79 9.66 -8.71 2.25
C PHE A 79 9.63 -10.07 1.52
N ASP A 80 8.56 -10.84 1.72
CA ASP A 80 8.37 -12.13 1.07
C ASP A 80 6.98 -12.19 0.42
N PRO A 81 6.89 -12.22 -0.90
CA PRO A 81 8.02 -12.14 -1.84
C PRO A 81 8.65 -10.74 -1.89
N PRO A 82 9.95 -10.64 -2.25
CA PRO A 82 10.60 -9.33 -2.31
C PRO A 82 10.01 -8.47 -3.42
N TRP A 83 9.93 -7.18 -3.16
CA TRP A 83 9.47 -6.24 -4.17
C TRP A 83 10.52 -6.08 -5.27
N THR A 84 10.04 -6.00 -6.53
CA THR A 84 10.89 -5.68 -7.68
C THR A 84 10.15 -4.68 -8.56
N PRO A 85 10.86 -3.95 -9.45
CA PRO A 85 10.21 -3.03 -10.39
C PRO A 85 9.16 -3.69 -11.27
N ASP A 86 9.24 -5.00 -11.49
CA ASP A 86 8.24 -5.72 -12.27
C ASP A 86 6.85 -5.70 -11.63
N ARG A 87 6.76 -5.39 -10.35
CA ARG A 87 5.48 -5.29 -9.64
C ARG A 87 4.76 -3.97 -9.87
N MET A 88 5.45 -2.98 -10.44
CA MET A 88 4.85 -1.70 -10.78
C MET A 88 3.80 -1.87 -11.88
N SER A 89 2.79 -0.98 -11.89
CA SER A 89 1.89 -0.88 -13.03
C SER A 89 2.67 -0.43 -14.26
N ASP A 90 2.10 -0.65 -15.45
CA ASP A 90 2.74 -0.22 -16.70
C ASP A 90 2.94 1.30 -16.71
N ASP A 91 1.96 2.05 -16.22
CA ASP A 91 2.07 3.50 -16.13
C ASP A 91 3.20 3.93 -15.22
N ALA A 92 3.34 3.27 -14.06
CA ALA A 92 4.42 3.57 -13.12
C ALA A 92 5.78 3.29 -13.72
N LYS A 93 5.93 2.16 -14.40
CA LYS A 93 7.18 1.82 -15.09
C LYS A 93 7.56 2.88 -16.12
N PHE A 94 6.57 3.33 -16.89
CA PHE A 94 6.81 4.35 -17.92
C PHE A 94 7.23 5.68 -17.31
N ILE A 95 6.52 6.15 -16.28
CA ILE A 95 6.78 7.43 -15.64
C ILE A 95 8.16 7.43 -14.96
N LEU A 96 8.54 6.32 -14.32
CA LEU A 96 9.79 6.21 -13.58
C LEU A 96 10.97 5.72 -14.43
N GLY A 97 10.73 5.39 -15.68
CA GLY A 97 11.80 5.02 -16.61
C GLY A 97 12.20 3.55 -16.58
N PHE A 98 11.36 2.66 -16.08
CA PHE A 98 11.63 1.23 -16.04
C PHE A 98 11.03 0.45 -17.23
N GLY A 99 10.22 1.11 -18.03
CA GLY A 99 9.49 0.45 -19.11
C GLY A 99 10.12 0.48 -20.46
#